data_4c5e5b2a90674b101ec7d4ee2943deec
#
_entry.id   4c5e5b2a90674b101ec7d4ee2943deec
#
_cell.length_a   1.000
_cell.length_b   1.000
_cell.length_c   1.000
_cell.angle_alpha   90.00
_cell.angle_beta   90.00
_cell.angle_gamma   90.00
#
_symmetry.space_group_name_H-M   'P 1'
#
loop_
_entity.id
_entity.type
_entity.pdbx_description
1 polymer ?
#
loop_
_entity_poly.entity_id
_entity_poly.type
_entity_poly.pdbx_seq_one_letter_code
_entity_poly.pdbx_strand_id
1 'polypeptide(L)'
;MSNTANDWRTPTLVIIAGCLIAVIGFGARSTFGLYLDPLTGARGWTRETFSLALAIQNLMWGLGLPIAGAIADRFGASKVILAGALLYAVGVYGMSVAETSSMFYLTAGVITGTGVAFTAFSLAMAAMARVVGPERRSMVLGLGTAAGSLGQVIFSPLSQGFISSFGWQQALLLQAAIVLILIPLAMLLPSAKASAKDPNDEQTLGGALSEALSHRGFVLLTMGFFVCGFHVAFITVHFPSYIKDVGLPAHVGAWSLAIIGLFNIAGSFLSGIAGQRFSKKSSLSVIYLARAVVITAMLLLPKTAIFIYLFAAIMGLLWLSTVPLTTGIVAQVFGVRYLATLFGVVFLSHQIGSFLGVWLGGRLYDASGSYDGMWWAGVFFGVVAAIVHWPINEKPLARLQDATV
;
A
#
# COMPACT_ATOMS: atom_id res chain seq x y z
N MET A 1 -33.02 23.79 2.94
CA MET A 1 -32.07 24.82 2.50
C MET A 1 -30.89 24.77 3.45
N SER A 2 -29.85 24.03 3.09
CA SER A 2 -28.62 23.88 3.90
C SER A 2 -27.78 25.12 3.73
N ASN A 3 -27.32 25.65 4.83
CA ASN A 3 -26.49 26.82 4.99
C ASN A 3 -25.15 26.64 4.25
N THR A 4 -25.08 27.01 2.98
CA THR A 4 -23.88 27.01 2.14
C THR A 4 -23.09 28.32 2.33
N ALA A 5 -23.12 28.87 3.55
CA ALA A 5 -22.34 30.04 3.87
C ALA A 5 -20.83 29.70 3.87
N ASN A 6 -20.14 30.16 2.85
CA ASN A 6 -18.67 30.36 2.80
C ASN A 6 -17.79 29.16 3.17
N ASP A 7 -17.96 28.02 2.54
CA ASP A 7 -16.86 27.04 2.54
C ASP A 7 -15.82 27.49 1.51
N TRP A 8 -14.74 28.14 1.97
CA TRP A 8 -13.60 28.59 1.16
C TRP A 8 -12.85 27.42 0.48
N ARG A 9 -13.23 26.17 0.82
CA ARG A 9 -12.66 24.94 0.26
C ARG A 9 -13.23 24.66 -1.12
N THR A 10 -12.55 25.16 -2.15
CA THR A 10 -12.92 24.81 -3.53
C THR A 10 -12.63 23.34 -3.81
N PRO A 11 -13.39 22.67 -4.72
CA PRO A 11 -13.09 21.30 -5.13
C PRO A 11 -11.65 21.11 -5.59
N THR A 12 -11.10 22.06 -6.32
CA THR A 12 -9.69 22.04 -6.79
C THR A 12 -8.71 22.02 -5.62
N LEU A 13 -8.92 22.85 -4.61
CA LEU A 13 -8.06 22.90 -3.42
C LEU A 13 -8.08 21.57 -2.64
N VAL A 14 -9.27 20.98 -2.48
CA VAL A 14 -9.44 19.68 -1.82
C VAL A 14 -8.74 18.56 -2.60
N ILE A 15 -8.84 18.56 -3.93
CA ILE A 15 -8.16 17.58 -4.79
C ILE A 15 -6.64 17.72 -4.68
N ILE A 16 -6.11 18.94 -4.75
CA ILE A 16 -4.68 19.19 -4.60
C ILE A 16 -4.19 18.72 -3.22
N ALA A 17 -4.89 19.12 -2.16
CA ALA A 17 -4.56 18.70 -0.79
C ALA A 17 -4.59 17.16 -0.64
N GLY A 18 -5.60 16.49 -1.16
CA GLY A 18 -5.72 15.05 -1.12
C GLY A 18 -4.61 14.33 -1.91
N CYS A 19 -4.23 14.86 -3.07
CA CYS A 19 -3.09 14.34 -3.85
C CYS A 19 -1.77 14.53 -3.09
N LEU A 20 -1.52 15.70 -2.48
CA LEU A 20 -0.33 15.94 -1.69
C LEU A 20 -0.26 15.06 -0.44
N ILE A 21 -1.40 14.79 0.21
CA ILE A 21 -1.49 13.82 1.31
C ILE A 21 -1.08 12.43 0.82
N ALA A 22 -1.55 12.00 -0.35
CA ALA A 22 -1.16 10.72 -0.93
C ALA A 22 0.34 10.67 -1.28
N VAL A 23 0.89 11.74 -1.89
CA VAL A 23 2.32 11.87 -2.23
C VAL A 23 3.19 11.74 -0.98
N ILE A 24 2.91 12.51 0.06
CA ILE A 24 3.74 12.55 1.27
C ILE A 24 3.55 11.26 2.08
N GLY A 25 2.31 10.86 2.35
CA GLY A 25 2.02 9.71 3.22
C GLY A 25 2.56 8.40 2.67
N PHE A 26 2.29 8.10 1.39
CA PHE A 26 2.78 6.88 0.75
C PHE A 26 4.27 7.00 0.36
N GLY A 27 4.71 8.17 -0.10
CA GLY A 27 6.10 8.42 -0.47
C GLY A 27 7.05 8.19 0.70
N ALA A 28 6.82 8.83 1.84
CA ALA A 28 7.64 8.66 3.03
C ALA A 28 7.72 7.20 3.47
N ARG A 29 6.58 6.49 3.52
CA ARG A 29 6.56 5.08 3.90
C ARG A 29 7.35 4.17 2.96
N SER A 30 7.28 4.42 1.65
CA SER A 30 7.92 3.58 0.63
C SER A 30 9.46 3.57 0.70
N THR A 31 10.05 4.48 1.46
CA THR A 31 11.51 4.66 1.55
C THR A 31 12.13 4.05 2.80
N PHE A 32 11.34 3.49 3.73
CA PHE A 32 11.91 2.97 4.98
C PHE A 32 12.92 1.85 4.78
N GLY A 33 12.83 1.07 3.70
CA GLY A 33 13.84 0.06 3.35
C GLY A 33 15.24 0.64 3.11
N LEU A 34 15.37 1.92 2.71
CA LEU A 34 16.66 2.59 2.55
C LEU A 34 17.43 2.78 3.88
N TYR A 35 16.71 2.77 4.99
CA TYR A 35 17.26 2.93 6.34
C TYR A 35 17.72 1.61 6.96
N LEU A 36 17.45 0.44 6.35
CA LEU A 36 17.77 -0.87 6.92
C LEU A 36 19.27 -0.97 7.29
N ASP A 37 20.14 -0.89 6.31
CA ASP A 37 21.59 -1.06 6.57
C ASP A 37 22.20 0.05 7.41
N PRO A 38 21.96 1.36 7.14
CA PRO A 38 22.60 2.41 7.93
C PRO A 38 22.13 2.41 9.40
N LEU A 39 20.85 2.05 9.66
CA LEU A 39 20.34 2.00 11.02
C LEU A 39 20.82 0.76 11.76
N THR A 40 20.74 -0.44 11.15
CA THR A 40 21.20 -1.68 11.78
C THR A 40 22.70 -1.65 12.02
N GLY A 41 23.50 -1.13 11.07
CA GLY A 41 24.94 -0.97 11.24
C GLY A 41 25.30 -0.02 12.37
N ALA A 42 24.60 1.12 12.50
CA ALA A 42 24.87 2.10 13.56
C ALA A 42 24.45 1.61 14.96
N ARG A 43 23.40 0.79 15.06
CA ARG A 43 22.86 0.27 16.33
C ARG A 43 23.39 -1.11 16.71
N GLY A 44 24.13 -1.80 15.82
CA GLY A 44 24.53 -3.18 16.02
C GLY A 44 23.36 -4.17 16.02
N TRP A 45 22.28 -3.83 15.33
CA TRP A 45 21.07 -4.67 15.23
C TRP A 45 21.12 -5.59 14.02
N THR A 46 20.39 -6.71 14.10
CA THR A 46 20.19 -7.62 12.97
C THR A 46 19.17 -7.07 11.98
N ARG A 47 19.18 -7.61 10.75
CA ARG A 47 18.15 -7.29 9.76
C ARG A 47 16.76 -7.77 10.22
N GLU A 48 16.69 -8.86 10.99
CA GLU A 48 15.42 -9.33 11.58
C GLU A 48 14.84 -8.27 12.52
N THR A 49 15.64 -7.63 13.37
CA THR A 49 15.16 -6.58 14.29
C THR A 49 14.51 -5.42 13.52
N PHE A 50 15.16 -4.91 12.49
CA PHE A 50 14.60 -3.87 11.66
C PHE A 50 13.33 -4.33 10.94
N SER A 51 13.38 -5.50 10.35
CA SER A 51 12.31 -6.06 9.53
C SER A 51 11.07 -6.36 10.37
N LEU A 52 11.23 -6.86 11.60
CA LEU A 52 10.09 -7.11 12.49
C LEU A 52 9.35 -5.81 12.84
N ALA A 53 10.06 -4.69 13.04
CA ALA A 53 9.40 -3.40 13.24
C ALA A 53 8.54 -2.99 12.03
N LEU A 54 9.08 -3.10 10.82
CA LEU A 54 8.32 -2.76 9.60
C LEU A 54 7.23 -3.80 9.28
N ALA A 55 7.40 -5.05 9.69
CA ALA A 55 6.35 -6.06 9.62
C ALA A 55 5.17 -5.69 10.54
N ILE A 56 5.44 -5.33 11.80
CA ILE A 56 4.43 -4.79 12.73
C ILE A 56 3.76 -3.56 12.14
N GLN A 57 4.51 -2.65 11.51
CA GLN A 57 3.97 -1.47 10.85
C GLN A 57 2.92 -1.84 9.78
N ASN A 58 3.20 -2.83 8.93
CA ASN A 58 2.24 -3.30 7.92
C ASN A 58 0.99 -3.91 8.56
N LEU A 59 1.14 -4.69 9.63
CA LEU A 59 0.01 -5.27 10.35
C LEU A 59 -0.86 -4.18 11.00
N MET A 60 -0.24 -3.19 11.65
CA MET A 60 -0.94 -2.05 12.24
C MET A 60 -1.66 -1.21 11.18
N TRP A 61 -1.09 -1.07 9.98
CA TRP A 61 -1.79 -0.44 8.86
C TRP A 61 -3.04 -1.24 8.47
N GLY A 62 -2.93 -2.56 8.32
CA GLY A 62 -4.06 -3.42 7.95
C GLY A 62 -5.20 -3.39 8.97
N LEU A 63 -4.87 -3.49 10.26
CA LEU A 63 -5.83 -3.46 11.35
C LEU A 63 -6.39 -2.04 11.61
N GLY A 64 -5.55 -1.03 11.47
CA GLY A 64 -5.91 0.36 11.75
C GLY A 64 -6.77 1.00 10.66
N LEU A 65 -6.66 0.57 9.40
CA LEU A 65 -7.38 1.19 8.29
C LEU A 65 -8.91 1.12 8.41
N PRO A 66 -9.54 -0.01 8.76
CA PRO A 66 -10.97 -0.07 9.02
C PRO A 66 -11.42 0.84 10.17
N ILE A 67 -10.61 0.90 11.23
CA ILE A 67 -10.87 1.76 12.40
C ILE A 67 -10.81 3.24 11.99
N ALA A 68 -9.76 3.63 11.26
CA ALA A 68 -9.60 4.98 10.72
C ALA A 68 -10.76 5.37 9.81
N GLY A 69 -11.21 4.46 8.95
CA GLY A 69 -12.38 4.65 8.09
C GLY A 69 -13.66 4.89 8.89
N ALA A 70 -13.95 4.06 9.88
CA ALA A 70 -15.13 4.20 10.75
C ALA A 70 -15.12 5.53 11.53
N ILE A 71 -13.95 5.94 12.05
CA ILE A 71 -13.81 7.25 12.72
C ILE A 71 -13.98 8.39 11.72
N ALA A 72 -13.42 8.27 10.50
CA ALA A 72 -13.56 9.26 9.45
C ALA A 72 -15.01 9.44 8.97
N ASP A 73 -15.78 8.37 8.91
CA ASP A 73 -17.20 8.42 8.56
C ASP A 73 -18.03 9.12 9.65
N ARG A 74 -17.65 8.99 10.90
CA ARG A 74 -18.35 9.64 12.03
C ARG A 74 -17.90 11.08 12.27
N PHE A 75 -16.62 11.37 12.20
CA PHE A 75 -16.01 12.63 12.64
C PHE A 75 -15.39 13.47 11.50
N GLY A 76 -15.33 12.90 10.29
CA GLY A 76 -14.71 13.49 9.11
C GLY A 76 -13.26 13.07 8.91
N ALA A 77 -12.85 12.90 7.65
CA ALA A 77 -11.50 12.45 7.26
C ALA A 77 -10.39 13.41 7.72
N SER A 78 -10.66 14.72 7.73
CA SER A 78 -9.71 15.75 8.16
C SER A 78 -9.15 15.48 9.56
N LYS A 79 -9.99 15.20 10.54
CA LYS A 79 -9.57 14.96 11.94
C LYS A 79 -8.76 13.68 12.09
N VAL A 80 -9.13 12.63 11.35
CA VAL A 80 -8.42 11.35 11.37
C VAL A 80 -7.03 11.50 10.78
N ILE A 81 -6.93 12.17 9.61
CA ILE A 81 -5.64 12.40 8.95
C ILE A 81 -4.75 13.30 9.81
N LEU A 82 -5.29 14.31 10.49
CA LEU A 82 -4.55 15.16 11.42
C LEU A 82 -3.94 14.35 12.57
N ALA A 83 -4.76 13.52 13.24
CA ALA A 83 -4.29 12.63 14.31
C ALA A 83 -3.25 11.62 13.79
N GLY A 84 -3.50 11.06 12.59
CA GLY A 84 -2.57 10.18 11.91
C GLY A 84 -1.23 10.83 11.57
N ALA A 85 -1.25 12.08 11.10
CA ALA A 85 -0.04 12.84 10.77
C ALA A 85 0.85 13.06 12.01
N LEU A 86 0.24 13.38 13.15
CA LEU A 86 0.96 13.51 14.43
C LEU A 86 1.57 12.18 14.85
N LEU A 87 0.80 11.10 14.83
CA LEU A 87 1.31 9.76 15.16
C LEU A 87 2.44 9.35 14.21
N TYR A 88 2.28 9.60 12.91
CA TYR A 88 3.27 9.25 11.91
C TYR A 88 4.58 10.02 12.13
N ALA A 89 4.50 11.33 12.34
CA ALA A 89 5.68 12.16 12.60
C ALA A 89 6.38 11.76 13.91
N VAL A 90 5.62 11.53 15.00
CA VAL A 90 6.16 11.06 16.29
C VAL A 90 6.80 9.68 16.14
N GLY A 91 6.19 8.77 15.38
CA GLY A 91 6.76 7.46 15.12
C GLY A 91 8.08 7.53 14.35
N VAL A 92 8.13 8.31 13.26
CA VAL A 92 9.36 8.51 12.47
C VAL A 92 10.45 9.24 13.28
N TYR A 93 10.08 10.24 14.07
CA TYR A 93 11.00 10.85 15.04
C TYR A 93 11.54 9.81 16.01
N GLY A 94 10.67 8.99 16.58
CA GLY A 94 11.05 7.91 17.50
C GLY A 94 12.00 6.89 16.88
N MET A 95 11.87 6.60 15.58
CA MET A 95 12.84 5.76 14.85
C MET A 95 14.26 6.32 14.90
N SER A 96 14.41 7.65 14.82
CA SER A 96 15.73 8.30 14.80
C SER A 96 16.44 8.24 16.15
N VAL A 97 15.69 8.22 17.25
CA VAL A 97 16.21 8.25 18.62
C VAL A 97 16.12 6.91 19.34
N ALA A 98 15.55 5.87 18.70
CA ALA A 98 15.42 4.55 19.31
C ALA A 98 16.80 3.94 19.59
N GLU A 99 17.07 3.61 20.86
CA GLU A 99 18.31 2.95 21.29
C GLU A 99 18.12 1.48 21.58
N THR A 100 16.89 1.03 21.80
CA THR A 100 16.54 -0.36 22.04
C THR A 100 15.60 -0.89 20.94
N SER A 101 15.70 -2.20 20.67
CA SER A 101 14.80 -2.85 19.71
C SER A 101 13.32 -2.72 20.12
N SER A 102 13.01 -2.76 21.41
CA SER A 102 11.63 -2.58 21.91
C SER A 102 11.08 -1.18 21.61
N MET A 103 11.91 -0.13 21.82
CA MET A 103 11.54 1.24 21.45
C MET A 103 11.35 1.36 19.93
N PHE A 104 12.20 0.71 19.15
CA PHE A 104 12.07 0.70 17.70
C PHE A 104 10.81 -0.04 17.22
N TYR A 105 10.45 -1.17 17.84
CA TYR A 105 9.18 -1.85 17.53
C TYR A 105 7.96 -0.97 17.86
N LEU A 106 8.01 -0.26 18.97
CA LEU A 106 6.94 0.67 19.33
C LEU A 106 6.85 1.83 18.35
N THR A 107 7.95 2.49 18.05
CA THR A 107 7.97 3.73 17.24
C THR A 107 7.81 3.45 15.76
N ALA A 108 8.65 2.60 15.17
CA ALA A 108 8.60 2.24 13.75
C ALA A 108 7.43 1.30 13.43
N GLY A 109 7.12 0.39 14.34
CA GLY A 109 6.06 -0.60 14.13
C GLY A 109 4.68 -0.05 14.48
N VAL A 110 4.42 0.14 15.77
CA VAL A 110 3.06 0.43 16.25
C VAL A 110 2.65 1.87 15.95
N ILE A 111 3.44 2.86 16.39
CA ILE A 111 3.06 4.27 16.28
C ILE A 111 3.06 4.70 14.81
N THR A 112 4.13 4.44 14.07
CA THR A 112 4.20 4.76 12.64
C THR A 112 3.14 3.99 11.85
N GLY A 113 2.93 2.70 12.12
CA GLY A 113 1.93 1.89 11.43
C GLY A 113 0.50 2.40 11.64
N THR A 114 0.15 2.82 12.86
CA THR A 114 -1.13 3.47 13.16
C THR A 114 -1.23 4.83 12.46
N GLY A 115 -0.15 5.62 12.46
CA GLY A 115 -0.08 6.89 11.74
C GLY A 115 -0.30 6.72 10.23
N VAL A 116 0.32 5.71 9.62
CA VAL A 116 0.13 5.35 8.21
C VAL A 116 -1.32 4.93 7.93
N ALA A 117 -1.95 4.14 8.81
CA ALA A 117 -3.36 3.76 8.66
C ALA A 117 -4.28 4.97 8.67
N PHE A 118 -4.04 5.93 9.56
CA PHE A 118 -4.87 7.12 9.76
C PHE A 118 -4.58 8.22 8.73
N THR A 119 -3.44 8.16 8.03
CA THR A 119 -3.10 9.04 6.89
C THR A 119 -3.24 8.32 5.54
N ALA A 120 -3.86 7.14 5.53
CA ALA A 120 -3.98 6.34 4.31
C ALA A 120 -4.64 7.15 3.17
N PHE A 121 -4.06 7.06 1.99
CA PHE A 121 -4.51 7.80 0.80
C PHE A 121 -5.99 7.53 0.46
N SER A 122 -6.53 6.37 0.84
CA SER A 122 -7.95 6.03 0.67
C SER A 122 -8.89 6.98 1.43
N LEU A 123 -8.49 7.48 2.61
CA LEU A 123 -9.26 8.48 3.36
C LEU A 123 -9.28 9.84 2.64
N ALA A 124 -8.12 10.26 2.11
CA ALA A 124 -8.02 11.47 1.30
C ALA A 124 -8.81 11.34 0.01
N MET A 125 -8.73 10.20 -0.69
CA MET A 125 -9.52 9.92 -1.90
C MET A 125 -11.03 9.95 -1.63
N ALA A 126 -11.48 9.40 -0.52
CA ALA A 126 -12.88 9.46 -0.13
C ALA A 126 -13.34 10.92 0.08
N ALA A 127 -12.51 11.77 0.69
CA ALA A 127 -12.79 13.20 0.85
C ALA A 127 -12.82 13.93 -0.50
N MET A 128 -11.88 13.65 -1.40
CA MET A 128 -11.84 14.21 -2.76
C MET A 128 -13.07 13.82 -3.59
N ALA A 129 -13.49 12.56 -3.51
CA ALA A 129 -14.66 12.06 -4.25
C ALA A 129 -15.99 12.70 -3.80
N ARG A 130 -16.06 13.22 -2.57
CA ARG A 130 -17.25 13.88 -2.03
C ARG A 130 -17.47 15.31 -2.56
N VAL A 131 -16.41 15.96 -3.04
CA VAL A 131 -16.48 17.37 -3.52
C VAL A 131 -16.69 17.48 -5.02
N VAL A 132 -16.77 16.35 -5.75
CA VAL A 132 -16.99 16.30 -7.19
C VAL A 132 -18.28 15.57 -7.53
N GLY A 133 -18.87 15.88 -8.69
CA GLY A 133 -20.02 15.15 -9.21
C GLY A 133 -19.71 13.68 -9.52
N PRO A 134 -20.75 12.82 -9.61
CA PRO A 134 -20.61 11.38 -9.85
C PRO A 134 -19.74 11.05 -11.08
N GLU A 135 -19.85 11.84 -12.14
CA GLU A 135 -19.14 11.68 -13.40
C GLU A 135 -17.60 11.84 -13.27
N ARG A 136 -17.14 12.62 -12.28
CA ARG A 136 -15.69 12.89 -12.05
C ARG A 136 -15.08 12.06 -10.93
N ARG A 137 -15.86 11.29 -10.18
CA ARG A 137 -15.37 10.50 -9.04
C ARG A 137 -14.27 9.51 -9.44
N SER A 138 -14.48 8.79 -10.54
CA SER A 138 -13.50 7.82 -11.03
C SER A 138 -12.16 8.47 -11.40
N MET A 139 -12.21 9.64 -12.05
CA MET A 139 -11.01 10.41 -12.41
C MET A 139 -10.24 10.85 -11.16
N VAL A 140 -10.94 11.37 -10.14
CA VAL A 140 -10.32 11.84 -8.89
C VAL A 140 -9.72 10.70 -8.09
N LEU A 141 -10.35 9.53 -8.05
CA LEU A 141 -9.80 8.32 -7.40
C LEU A 141 -8.55 7.82 -8.13
N GLY A 142 -8.55 7.85 -9.47
CA GLY A 142 -7.38 7.54 -10.29
C GLY A 142 -6.22 8.51 -10.04
N LEU A 143 -6.52 9.80 -9.95
CA LEU A 143 -5.52 10.84 -9.65
C LEU A 143 -4.89 10.65 -8.27
N GLY A 144 -5.69 10.34 -7.24
CA GLY A 144 -5.17 10.05 -5.89
C GLY A 144 -4.25 8.83 -5.85
N THR A 145 -4.58 7.77 -6.60
CA THR A 145 -3.72 6.58 -6.71
C THR A 145 -2.41 6.89 -7.43
N ALA A 146 -2.46 7.64 -8.52
CA ALA A 146 -1.28 8.09 -9.26
C ALA A 146 -0.39 9.00 -8.38
N ALA A 147 -1.00 9.89 -7.59
CA ALA A 147 -0.28 10.75 -6.66
C ALA A 147 0.48 9.95 -5.59
N GLY A 148 -0.11 8.88 -5.03
CA GLY A 148 0.60 7.99 -4.13
C GLY A 148 1.85 7.38 -4.76
N SER A 149 1.73 6.86 -5.98
CA SER A 149 2.88 6.31 -6.73
C SER A 149 3.93 7.38 -7.07
N LEU A 150 3.49 8.60 -7.40
CA LEU A 150 4.40 9.74 -7.61
C LEU A 150 5.17 10.06 -6.32
N GLY A 151 4.55 9.89 -5.16
CA GLY A 151 5.23 9.99 -3.88
C GLY A 151 6.43 9.05 -3.77
N GLN A 152 6.27 7.79 -4.15
CA GLN A 152 7.39 6.84 -4.18
C GLN A 152 8.50 7.27 -5.14
N VAL A 153 8.14 7.81 -6.32
CA VAL A 153 9.11 8.34 -7.30
C VAL A 153 9.97 9.46 -6.71
N ILE A 154 9.33 10.40 -6.01
CA ILE A 154 9.99 11.58 -5.44
C ILE A 154 10.79 11.22 -4.18
N PHE A 155 10.16 10.51 -3.24
CA PHE A 155 10.75 10.26 -1.93
C PHE A 155 11.92 9.28 -1.96
N SER A 156 11.97 8.32 -2.91
CA SER A 156 13.05 7.35 -2.94
C SER A 156 14.42 7.98 -3.20
N PRO A 157 14.66 8.77 -4.25
CA PRO A 157 15.90 9.48 -4.42
C PRO A 157 16.12 10.60 -3.37
N LEU A 158 15.05 11.28 -2.93
CA LEU A 158 15.12 12.33 -1.90
C LEU A 158 15.64 11.77 -0.57
N SER A 159 15.06 10.65 -0.09
CA SER A 159 15.49 10.02 1.16
C SER A 159 16.91 9.48 1.06
N GLN A 160 17.29 8.90 -0.07
CA GLN A 160 18.68 8.48 -0.30
C GLN A 160 19.64 9.67 -0.29
N GLY A 161 19.25 10.79 -0.89
CA GLY A 161 20.00 12.04 -0.84
C GLY A 161 20.18 12.56 0.59
N PHE A 162 19.12 12.54 1.41
CA PHE A 162 19.21 12.92 2.82
C PHE A 162 20.12 11.97 3.61
N ILE A 163 20.01 10.66 3.41
CA ILE A 163 20.87 9.65 4.08
C ILE A 163 22.34 9.88 3.74
N SER A 164 22.65 10.10 2.46
CA SER A 164 24.03 10.30 2.02
C SER A 164 24.65 11.63 2.43
N SER A 165 23.83 12.70 2.55
CA SER A 165 24.34 14.04 2.88
C SER A 165 24.38 14.33 4.38
N PHE A 166 23.40 13.79 5.14
CA PHE A 166 23.21 14.15 6.55
C PHE A 166 23.27 12.94 7.50
N GLY A 167 23.37 11.71 6.96
CA GLY A 167 23.24 10.50 7.75
C GLY A 167 21.79 10.11 8.03
N TRP A 168 21.60 8.86 8.44
CA TRP A 168 20.27 8.25 8.59
C TRP A 168 19.40 8.90 9.67
N GLN A 169 19.98 9.34 10.78
CA GLN A 169 19.23 9.98 11.89
C GLN A 169 18.60 11.29 11.44
N GLN A 170 19.41 12.18 10.86
CA GLN A 170 18.93 13.48 10.40
C GLN A 170 17.98 13.32 9.20
N ALA A 171 18.21 12.33 8.34
CA ALA A 171 17.29 11.99 7.24
C ALA A 171 15.90 11.61 7.78
N LEU A 172 15.81 10.82 8.86
CA LEU A 172 14.53 10.52 9.54
C LEU A 172 13.89 11.75 10.17
N LEU A 173 14.67 12.64 10.78
CA LEU A 173 14.16 13.92 11.33
C LEU A 173 13.57 14.80 10.22
N LEU A 174 14.26 14.94 9.10
CA LEU A 174 13.75 15.66 7.94
C LEU A 174 12.47 15.03 7.39
N GLN A 175 12.44 13.70 7.34
CA GLN A 175 11.25 12.96 6.89
C GLN A 175 10.08 13.15 7.87
N ALA A 176 10.32 13.15 9.18
CA ALA A 176 9.30 13.46 10.19
C ALA A 176 8.76 14.89 10.03
N ALA A 177 9.65 15.87 9.77
CA ALA A 177 9.25 17.25 9.49
C ALA A 177 8.39 17.36 8.22
N ILE A 178 8.75 16.65 7.16
CA ILE A 178 7.93 16.60 5.92
C ILE A 178 6.56 15.98 6.19
N VAL A 179 6.48 14.93 7.00
CA VAL A 179 5.21 14.29 7.38
C VAL A 179 4.30 15.26 8.13
N LEU A 180 4.83 16.19 8.94
CA LEU A 180 4.02 17.22 9.60
C LEU A 180 3.28 18.14 8.61
N ILE A 181 3.72 18.25 7.36
CA ILE A 181 2.99 18.99 6.30
C ILE A 181 1.60 18.39 6.05
N LEU A 182 1.39 17.12 6.38
CA LEU A 182 0.05 16.51 6.33
C LEU A 182 -0.96 17.23 7.22
N ILE A 183 -0.53 17.90 8.31
CA ILE A 183 -1.41 18.61 9.25
C ILE A 183 -2.15 19.77 8.56
N PRO A 184 -1.47 20.77 7.98
CA PRO A 184 -2.16 21.83 7.26
C PRO A 184 -2.93 21.32 6.04
N LEU A 185 -2.43 20.30 5.33
CA LEU A 185 -3.16 19.70 4.22
C LEU A 185 -4.46 19.02 4.67
N ALA A 186 -4.46 18.33 5.81
CA ALA A 186 -5.66 17.72 6.38
C ALA A 186 -6.75 18.76 6.71
N MET A 187 -6.36 19.98 7.14
CA MET A 187 -7.29 21.07 7.44
C MET A 187 -8.01 21.60 6.18
N LEU A 188 -7.41 21.39 5.00
CA LEU A 188 -8.04 21.75 3.72
C LEU A 188 -9.13 20.75 3.30
N LEU A 189 -9.19 19.55 3.87
CA LEU A 189 -10.20 18.56 3.55
C LEU A 189 -11.54 18.88 4.24
N PRO A 190 -12.68 18.60 3.58
CA PRO A 190 -13.99 18.84 4.17
C PRO A 190 -14.24 17.92 5.37
N SER A 191 -14.87 18.47 6.41
CA SER A 191 -15.27 17.73 7.61
C SER A 191 -16.65 17.07 7.49
N ALA A 192 -17.16 16.92 6.26
CA ALA A 192 -18.50 16.39 6.02
C ALA A 192 -18.59 14.93 6.50
N LYS A 193 -19.64 14.63 7.25
CA LYS A 193 -20.02 13.27 7.65
C LYS A 193 -20.49 12.46 6.45
N ALA A 194 -20.35 11.15 6.50
CA ALA A 194 -20.95 10.25 5.52
C ALA A 194 -22.47 10.45 5.47
N SER A 195 -23.06 10.31 4.27
CA SER A 195 -24.51 10.34 4.10
C SER A 195 -25.15 9.21 4.90
N ALA A 196 -26.34 9.45 5.43
CA ALA A 196 -27.10 8.45 6.19
C ALA A 196 -27.33 7.19 5.34
N LYS A 197 -27.38 6.03 6.02
CA LYS A 197 -27.75 4.74 5.41
C LYS A 197 -29.17 4.83 4.82
N ASP A 198 -29.37 4.19 3.68
CA ASP A 198 -30.71 4.00 3.12
C ASP A 198 -31.50 3.05 4.06
N PRO A 199 -32.67 3.48 4.58
CA PRO A 199 -33.49 2.66 5.48
C PRO A 199 -34.04 1.38 4.85
N ASN A 200 -34.11 1.28 3.52
CA ASN A 200 -34.70 0.15 2.79
C ASN A 200 -33.72 -1.00 2.49
N ASP A 201 -32.60 -1.02 3.13
CA ASP A 201 -31.52 -1.91 2.83
C ASP A 201 -31.63 -3.24 3.61
N GLU A 202 -32.08 -4.32 2.97
CA GLU A 202 -32.35 -5.64 3.57
C GLU A 202 -31.07 -6.41 3.99
N GLN A 203 -29.93 -6.22 3.30
CA GLN A 203 -28.69 -6.94 3.63
C GLN A 203 -27.93 -6.27 4.80
N THR A 204 -27.67 -7.02 5.87
CA THR A 204 -26.83 -6.57 6.98
C THR A 204 -25.34 -6.73 6.67
N LEU A 205 -24.48 -5.96 7.35
CA LEU A 205 -23.02 -6.09 7.24
C LEU A 205 -22.54 -7.51 7.63
N GLY A 206 -23.11 -8.07 8.72
CA GLY A 206 -22.78 -9.43 9.16
C GLY A 206 -23.17 -10.48 8.12
N GLY A 207 -24.33 -10.31 7.48
CA GLY A 207 -24.78 -11.16 6.38
C GLY A 207 -23.82 -11.09 5.17
N ALA A 208 -23.41 -9.88 4.78
CA ALA A 208 -22.47 -9.69 3.66
C ALA A 208 -21.10 -10.32 3.93
N LEU A 209 -20.59 -10.20 5.16
CA LEU A 209 -19.33 -10.84 5.57
C LEU A 209 -19.44 -12.36 5.59
N SER A 210 -20.52 -12.90 6.17
CA SER A 210 -20.77 -14.36 6.20
C SER A 210 -20.89 -14.94 4.77
N GLU A 211 -21.66 -14.27 3.91
CA GLU A 211 -21.81 -14.64 2.49
C GLU A 211 -20.47 -14.65 1.76
N ALA A 212 -19.65 -13.60 1.93
CA ALA A 212 -18.34 -13.49 1.29
C ALA A 212 -17.37 -14.55 1.80
N LEU A 213 -17.25 -14.75 3.11
CA LEU A 213 -16.34 -15.72 3.72
C LEU A 213 -16.73 -17.18 3.40
N SER A 214 -18.01 -17.45 3.15
CA SER A 214 -18.50 -18.75 2.68
C SER A 214 -18.31 -18.95 1.17
N HIS A 215 -18.05 -17.90 0.41
CA HIS A 215 -17.93 -17.97 -1.04
C HIS A 215 -16.52 -18.36 -1.46
N ARG A 216 -16.37 -19.53 -2.08
CA ARG A 216 -15.06 -20.07 -2.51
C ARG A 216 -14.22 -19.07 -3.32
N GLY A 217 -14.84 -18.31 -4.24
CA GLY A 217 -14.12 -17.30 -5.03
C GLY A 217 -13.54 -16.17 -4.20
N PHE A 218 -14.22 -15.73 -3.14
CA PHE A 218 -13.72 -14.71 -2.22
C PHE A 218 -12.52 -15.20 -1.40
N VAL A 219 -12.59 -16.42 -0.90
CA VAL A 219 -11.48 -17.03 -0.14
C VAL A 219 -10.24 -17.18 -1.03
N LEU A 220 -10.40 -17.70 -2.26
CA LEU A 220 -9.29 -17.82 -3.22
C LEU A 220 -8.70 -16.45 -3.59
N LEU A 221 -9.55 -15.45 -3.83
CA LEU A 221 -9.10 -14.07 -4.10
C LEU A 221 -8.30 -13.49 -2.93
N THR A 222 -8.78 -13.72 -1.71
CA THR A 222 -8.11 -13.28 -0.47
C THR A 222 -6.76 -13.96 -0.27
N MET A 223 -6.68 -15.27 -0.52
CA MET A 223 -5.42 -16.02 -0.51
C MET A 223 -4.43 -15.52 -1.57
N GLY A 224 -4.89 -15.26 -2.79
CA GLY A 224 -4.04 -14.73 -3.84
C GLY A 224 -3.54 -13.32 -3.55
N PHE A 225 -4.36 -12.47 -2.95
CA PHE A 225 -3.95 -11.10 -2.60
C PHE A 225 -2.96 -11.02 -1.44
N PHE A 226 -2.92 -12.03 -0.57
CA PHE A 226 -1.83 -12.25 0.39
C PHE A 226 -0.46 -12.23 -0.29
N VAL A 227 -0.33 -12.92 -1.42
CA VAL A 227 0.93 -13.00 -2.18
C VAL A 227 1.36 -11.64 -2.73
N CYS A 228 0.39 -10.78 -3.10
CA CYS A 228 0.71 -9.40 -3.47
C CYS A 228 1.43 -8.68 -2.34
N GLY A 229 0.91 -8.77 -1.11
CA GLY A 229 1.52 -8.17 0.07
C GLY A 229 2.92 -8.71 0.33
N PHE A 230 3.09 -10.01 0.25
CA PHE A 230 4.38 -10.68 0.43
C PHE A 230 5.45 -10.13 -0.54
N HIS A 231 5.16 -10.09 -1.83
CA HIS A 231 6.09 -9.59 -2.84
C HIS A 231 6.40 -8.10 -2.67
N VAL A 232 5.35 -7.29 -2.57
CA VAL A 232 5.48 -5.83 -2.54
C VAL A 232 6.27 -5.38 -1.31
N ALA A 233 5.94 -5.92 -0.14
CA ALA A 233 6.58 -5.50 1.09
C ALA A 233 8.01 -6.02 1.21
N PHE A 234 8.29 -7.26 0.82
CA PHE A 234 9.63 -7.80 0.75
C PHE A 234 10.54 -6.93 -0.13
N ILE A 235 10.12 -6.65 -1.36
CA ILE A 235 10.90 -5.83 -2.29
C ILE A 235 11.06 -4.41 -1.76
N THR A 236 10.00 -3.77 -1.24
CA THR A 236 10.09 -2.40 -0.73
C THR A 236 11.12 -2.27 0.40
N VAL A 237 11.21 -3.26 1.29
CA VAL A 237 12.07 -3.16 2.48
C VAL A 237 13.47 -3.71 2.22
N HIS A 238 13.60 -4.84 1.54
CA HIS A 238 14.87 -5.55 1.44
C HIS A 238 15.62 -5.30 0.13
N PHE A 239 14.96 -4.83 -0.92
CA PHE A 239 15.61 -4.66 -2.21
C PHE A 239 16.76 -3.65 -2.20
N PRO A 240 16.67 -2.49 -1.50
CA PRO A 240 17.82 -1.58 -1.40
C PRO A 240 19.05 -2.23 -0.79
N SER A 241 18.88 -3.03 0.27
CA SER A 241 19.97 -3.77 0.91
C SER A 241 20.50 -4.89 0.02
N TYR A 242 19.61 -5.64 -0.64
CA TYR A 242 20.01 -6.65 -1.62
C TYR A 242 20.89 -6.08 -2.74
N ILE A 243 20.55 -4.88 -3.25
CA ILE A 243 21.36 -4.20 -4.28
C ILE A 243 22.79 -3.93 -3.79
N LYS A 244 22.94 -3.53 -2.53
CA LYS A 244 24.27 -3.34 -1.91
C LYS A 244 25.00 -4.66 -1.68
N ASP A 245 24.29 -5.70 -1.24
CA ASP A 245 24.87 -7.03 -1.02
C ASP A 245 25.42 -7.65 -2.32
N VAL A 246 24.82 -7.34 -3.48
CA VAL A 246 25.35 -7.76 -4.80
C VAL A 246 26.42 -6.81 -5.35
N GLY A 247 26.93 -5.86 -4.55
CA GLY A 247 28.04 -4.98 -4.88
C GLY A 247 27.68 -3.74 -5.70
N LEU A 248 26.39 -3.39 -5.82
CA LEU A 248 25.95 -2.20 -6.55
C LEU A 248 25.80 -1.00 -5.59
N PRO A 249 25.99 0.25 -6.09
CA PRO A 249 25.85 1.45 -5.28
C PRO A 249 24.45 1.64 -4.72
N ALA A 250 24.32 2.22 -3.53
CA ALA A 250 23.04 2.44 -2.84
C ALA A 250 22.02 3.25 -3.67
N HIS A 251 22.48 4.20 -4.49
CA HIS A 251 21.60 4.96 -5.36
C HIS A 251 20.84 4.09 -6.37
N VAL A 252 21.41 2.93 -6.78
CA VAL A 252 20.72 1.99 -7.69
C VAL A 252 19.47 1.44 -7.02
N GLY A 253 19.54 1.11 -5.71
CA GLY A 253 18.36 0.69 -4.94
C GLY A 253 17.29 1.78 -4.85
N ALA A 254 17.67 3.02 -4.55
CA ALA A 254 16.76 4.14 -4.45
C ALA A 254 16.07 4.47 -5.79
N TRP A 255 16.86 4.53 -6.88
CA TRP A 255 16.29 4.73 -8.22
C TRP A 255 15.41 3.57 -8.67
N SER A 256 15.73 2.34 -8.28
CA SER A 256 14.87 1.18 -8.56
C SER A 256 13.50 1.31 -7.90
N LEU A 257 13.42 1.74 -6.64
CA LEU A 257 12.15 2.02 -5.98
C LEU A 257 11.38 3.16 -6.68
N ALA A 258 12.07 4.20 -7.14
CA ALA A 258 11.47 5.27 -7.91
C ALA A 258 10.90 4.77 -9.26
N ILE A 259 11.66 3.94 -9.98
CA ILE A 259 11.25 3.31 -11.24
C ILE A 259 10.03 2.41 -11.01
N ILE A 260 10.01 1.60 -9.95
CA ILE A 260 8.82 0.82 -9.56
C ILE A 260 7.60 1.75 -9.40
N GLY A 261 7.74 2.85 -8.68
CA GLY A 261 6.66 3.83 -8.49
C GLY A 261 6.17 4.43 -9.80
N LEU A 262 7.09 4.81 -10.69
CA LEU A 262 6.76 5.40 -11.99
C LEU A 262 5.98 4.42 -12.87
N PHE A 263 6.49 3.21 -13.03
CA PHE A 263 5.85 2.20 -13.87
C PHE A 263 4.57 1.64 -13.23
N ASN A 264 4.42 1.72 -11.89
CA ASN A 264 3.18 1.37 -11.21
C ASN A 264 2.00 2.28 -11.61
N ILE A 265 2.24 3.55 -11.92
CA ILE A 265 1.19 4.45 -12.44
C ILE A 265 0.62 3.87 -13.75
N ALA A 266 1.50 3.53 -14.68
CA ALA A 266 1.11 2.96 -15.97
C ALA A 266 0.46 1.57 -15.79
N GLY A 267 1.06 0.70 -14.98
CA GLY A 267 0.59 -0.65 -14.74
C GLY A 267 -0.82 -0.69 -14.12
N SER A 268 -1.08 0.12 -13.11
CA SER A 268 -2.39 0.20 -12.47
C SER A 268 -3.47 0.72 -13.42
N PHE A 269 -3.14 1.70 -14.27
CA PHE A 269 -4.05 2.23 -15.28
C PHE A 269 -4.36 1.17 -16.35
N LEU A 270 -3.34 0.52 -16.90
CA LEU A 270 -3.49 -0.53 -17.92
C LEU A 270 -4.29 -1.73 -17.39
N SER A 271 -4.06 -2.12 -16.13
CA SER A 271 -4.81 -3.22 -15.53
C SER A 271 -6.29 -2.87 -15.31
N GLY A 272 -6.60 -1.61 -14.98
CA GLY A 272 -7.97 -1.12 -14.93
C GLY A 272 -8.69 -1.23 -16.27
N ILE A 273 -8.02 -0.87 -17.38
CA ILE A 273 -8.54 -1.04 -18.75
C ILE A 273 -8.68 -2.53 -19.10
N ALA A 274 -7.66 -3.33 -18.77
CA ALA A 274 -7.67 -4.77 -19.04
C ALA A 274 -8.86 -5.46 -18.31
N GLY A 275 -9.14 -5.06 -17.05
CA GLY A 275 -10.26 -5.59 -16.28
C GLY A 275 -11.66 -5.25 -16.83
N GLN A 276 -11.76 -4.26 -17.74
CA GLN A 276 -13.01 -3.95 -18.47
C GLN A 276 -13.16 -4.80 -19.73
N ARG A 277 -12.05 -5.23 -20.34
CA ARG A 277 -12.05 -5.96 -21.63
C ARG A 277 -11.86 -7.46 -21.49
N PHE A 278 -11.15 -7.88 -20.45
CA PHE A 278 -10.77 -9.27 -20.22
C PHE A 278 -11.27 -9.75 -18.85
N SER A 279 -11.30 -11.09 -18.66
CA SER A 279 -11.56 -11.69 -17.35
C SER A 279 -10.53 -11.21 -16.32
N LYS A 280 -11.01 -10.67 -15.20
CA LYS A 280 -10.18 -10.11 -14.13
C LYS A 280 -9.34 -11.19 -13.45
N LYS A 281 -9.93 -12.38 -13.22
CA LYS A 281 -9.23 -13.53 -12.64
C LYS A 281 -8.08 -14.01 -13.52
N SER A 282 -8.30 -14.10 -14.85
CA SER A 282 -7.26 -14.49 -15.80
C SER A 282 -6.15 -13.43 -15.84
N SER A 283 -6.49 -12.16 -15.82
CA SER A 283 -5.52 -11.06 -15.73
C SER A 283 -4.70 -11.15 -14.45
N LEU A 284 -5.32 -11.44 -13.29
CA LEU A 284 -4.60 -11.67 -12.03
C LEU A 284 -3.66 -12.87 -12.13
N SER A 285 -4.10 -14.00 -12.67
CA SER A 285 -3.24 -15.18 -12.86
C SER A 285 -2.02 -14.85 -13.71
N VAL A 286 -2.22 -14.13 -14.83
CA VAL A 286 -1.11 -13.70 -15.71
C VAL A 286 -0.15 -12.75 -14.98
N ILE A 287 -0.65 -11.78 -14.22
CA ILE A 287 0.20 -10.85 -13.45
C ILE A 287 1.05 -11.60 -12.43
N TYR A 288 0.49 -12.54 -11.67
CA TYR A 288 1.26 -13.31 -10.68
C TYR A 288 2.27 -14.25 -11.32
N LEU A 289 1.91 -14.90 -12.43
CA LEU A 289 2.85 -15.72 -13.18
C LEU A 289 4.00 -14.88 -13.77
N ALA A 290 3.66 -13.71 -14.34
CA ALA A 290 4.67 -12.78 -14.84
C ALA A 290 5.63 -12.32 -13.73
N ARG A 291 5.14 -12.04 -12.51
CA ARG A 291 6.00 -11.76 -11.36
C ARG A 291 6.93 -12.93 -11.03
N ALA A 292 6.41 -14.16 -11.02
CA ALA A 292 7.25 -15.34 -10.77
C ALA A 292 8.36 -15.46 -11.82
N VAL A 293 8.07 -15.24 -13.10
CA VAL A 293 9.07 -15.24 -14.19
C VAL A 293 10.10 -14.13 -14.00
N VAL A 294 9.67 -12.91 -13.68
CA VAL A 294 10.58 -11.77 -13.49
C VAL A 294 11.47 -11.96 -12.25
N ILE A 295 10.93 -12.52 -11.17
CA ILE A 295 11.72 -12.86 -9.96
C ILE A 295 12.72 -14.00 -10.28
N THR A 296 12.33 -15.00 -11.07
CA THR A 296 13.24 -16.07 -11.53
C THR A 296 14.38 -15.49 -12.38
N ALA A 297 14.07 -14.56 -13.29
CA ALA A 297 15.10 -13.84 -14.04
C ALA A 297 16.05 -13.06 -13.12
N MET A 298 15.50 -12.42 -12.05
CA MET A 298 16.31 -11.73 -11.05
C MET A 298 17.28 -12.68 -10.32
N LEU A 299 16.90 -13.93 -10.07
CA LEU A 299 17.77 -14.93 -9.47
C LEU A 299 18.89 -15.40 -10.40
N LEU A 300 18.56 -15.66 -11.65
CA LEU A 300 19.42 -16.38 -12.59
C LEU A 300 20.34 -15.49 -13.42
N LEU A 301 19.97 -14.23 -13.68
CA LEU A 301 20.72 -13.35 -14.57
C LEU A 301 21.76 -12.49 -13.81
N PRO A 302 22.82 -12.00 -14.49
CA PRO A 302 23.83 -11.12 -13.90
C PRO A 302 23.22 -9.82 -13.35
N LYS A 303 23.63 -9.41 -12.14
CA LYS A 303 23.11 -8.24 -11.43
C LYS A 303 23.85 -6.96 -11.86
N THR A 304 23.61 -6.50 -13.07
CA THR A 304 24.08 -5.19 -13.53
C THR A 304 23.05 -4.09 -13.18
N ALA A 305 23.49 -2.84 -13.06
CA ALA A 305 22.57 -1.73 -12.78
C ALA A 305 21.44 -1.61 -13.83
N ILE A 306 21.76 -1.82 -15.11
CA ILE A 306 20.78 -1.80 -16.19
C ILE A 306 19.75 -2.92 -16.02
N PHE A 307 20.18 -4.14 -15.70
CA PHE A 307 19.28 -5.27 -15.45
C PHE A 307 18.36 -4.99 -14.24
N ILE A 308 18.91 -4.43 -13.17
CA ILE A 308 18.16 -4.03 -11.97
C ILE A 308 17.08 -2.99 -12.29
N TYR A 309 17.41 -1.98 -13.11
CA TYR A 309 16.42 -0.98 -13.53
C TYR A 309 15.34 -1.58 -14.45
N LEU A 310 15.70 -2.49 -15.33
CA LEU A 310 14.74 -3.22 -16.17
C LEU A 310 13.81 -4.10 -15.31
N PHE A 311 14.37 -4.84 -14.35
CA PHE A 311 13.59 -5.57 -13.33
C PHE A 311 12.61 -4.65 -12.61
N ALA A 312 13.09 -3.49 -12.13
CA ALA A 312 12.28 -2.51 -11.43
C ALA A 312 11.13 -1.96 -12.31
N ALA A 313 11.39 -1.70 -13.59
CA ALA A 313 10.38 -1.23 -14.52
C ALA A 313 9.28 -2.28 -14.76
N ILE A 314 9.66 -3.52 -15.02
CA ILE A 314 8.70 -4.61 -15.26
C ILE A 314 7.93 -4.93 -13.98
N MET A 315 8.62 -5.03 -12.83
CA MET A 315 7.94 -5.21 -11.54
C MET A 315 7.01 -4.05 -11.22
N GLY A 316 7.38 -2.82 -11.57
CA GLY A 316 6.56 -1.63 -11.43
C GLY A 316 5.26 -1.74 -12.21
N LEU A 317 5.30 -2.17 -13.47
CA LEU A 317 4.09 -2.43 -14.28
C LEU A 317 3.16 -3.47 -13.63
N LEU A 318 3.73 -4.46 -12.96
CA LEU A 318 2.99 -5.53 -12.29
C LEU A 318 2.64 -5.18 -10.83
N TRP A 319 3.14 -4.07 -10.26
CA TRP A 319 3.20 -3.78 -8.82
C TRP A 319 1.85 -3.80 -8.13
N LEU A 320 1.03 -2.77 -8.32
CA LEU A 320 -0.34 -2.69 -7.79
C LEU A 320 -1.39 -2.90 -8.88
N SER A 321 -1.02 -3.45 -10.02
CA SER A 321 -1.94 -3.82 -11.11
C SER A 321 -2.98 -4.85 -10.67
N THR A 322 -2.72 -5.56 -9.57
CA THR A 322 -3.66 -6.48 -8.95
C THR A 322 -4.80 -5.78 -8.22
N VAL A 323 -4.62 -4.54 -7.75
CA VAL A 323 -5.61 -3.82 -6.91
C VAL A 323 -6.91 -3.53 -7.66
N PRO A 324 -6.90 -2.90 -8.86
CA PRO A 324 -8.14 -2.63 -9.61
C PRO A 324 -8.89 -3.90 -9.98
N LEU A 325 -8.17 -4.96 -10.34
CA LEU A 325 -8.76 -6.24 -10.73
C LEU A 325 -9.41 -6.94 -9.53
N THR A 326 -8.71 -6.97 -8.38
CA THR A 326 -9.22 -7.57 -7.13
C THR A 326 -10.46 -6.84 -6.63
N THR A 327 -10.40 -5.50 -6.57
CA THR A 327 -11.56 -4.66 -6.20
C THR A 327 -12.71 -4.85 -7.19
N GLY A 328 -12.37 -4.97 -8.48
CA GLY A 328 -13.34 -5.22 -9.55
C GLY A 328 -14.06 -6.56 -9.42
N ILE A 329 -13.37 -7.64 -9.02
CA ILE A 329 -14.01 -8.95 -8.75
C ILE A 329 -14.95 -8.83 -7.55
N VAL A 330 -14.51 -8.20 -6.44
CA VAL A 330 -15.37 -8.02 -5.26
C VAL A 330 -16.63 -7.22 -5.62
N ALA A 331 -16.49 -6.13 -6.35
CA ALA A 331 -17.62 -5.31 -6.79
C ALA A 331 -18.57 -6.08 -7.72
N GLN A 332 -18.02 -6.86 -8.65
CA GLN A 332 -18.82 -7.61 -9.63
C GLN A 332 -19.58 -8.77 -9.00
N VAL A 333 -18.95 -9.51 -8.09
CA VAL A 333 -19.55 -10.72 -7.49
C VAL A 333 -20.49 -10.37 -6.34
N PHE A 334 -20.12 -9.42 -5.45
CA PHE A 334 -20.84 -9.11 -4.21
C PHE A 334 -21.63 -7.81 -4.25
N GLY A 335 -21.45 -6.99 -5.30
CA GLY A 335 -22.02 -5.67 -5.42
C GLY A 335 -21.18 -4.58 -4.73
N VAL A 336 -21.62 -3.33 -4.89
CA VAL A 336 -20.86 -2.15 -4.42
C VAL A 336 -21.21 -1.72 -2.99
N ARG A 337 -22.29 -2.22 -2.42
CA ARG A 337 -22.81 -1.80 -1.11
C ARG A 337 -21.79 -1.92 0.03
N TYR A 338 -21.23 -3.10 0.22
CA TYR A 338 -20.23 -3.39 1.26
C TYR A 338 -18.81 -3.55 0.68
N LEU A 339 -18.57 -3.02 -0.52
CA LEU A 339 -17.31 -3.17 -1.24
C LEU A 339 -16.10 -2.77 -0.38
N ALA A 340 -16.18 -1.64 0.31
CA ALA A 340 -15.07 -1.15 1.14
C ALA A 340 -14.75 -2.12 2.29
N THR A 341 -15.76 -2.71 2.94
CA THR A 341 -15.56 -3.67 4.03
C THR A 341 -15.02 -5.00 3.51
N LEU A 342 -15.61 -5.52 2.44
CA LEU A 342 -15.18 -6.79 1.84
C LEU A 342 -13.76 -6.68 1.29
N PHE A 343 -13.45 -5.58 0.59
CA PHE A 343 -12.08 -5.31 0.15
C PHE A 343 -11.13 -5.10 1.34
N GLY A 344 -11.62 -4.55 2.45
CA GLY A 344 -10.87 -4.43 3.71
C GLY A 344 -10.40 -5.77 4.26
N VAL A 345 -11.23 -6.83 4.18
CA VAL A 345 -10.83 -8.20 4.55
C VAL A 345 -9.75 -8.73 3.61
N VAL A 346 -9.92 -8.54 2.31
CA VAL A 346 -8.90 -8.91 1.31
C VAL A 346 -7.60 -8.14 1.54
N PHE A 347 -7.68 -6.86 1.87
CA PHE A 347 -6.53 -6.02 2.18
C PHE A 347 -5.83 -6.43 3.49
N LEU A 348 -6.57 -6.88 4.50
CA LEU A 348 -5.95 -7.43 5.73
C LEU A 348 -5.10 -8.66 5.40
N SER A 349 -5.55 -9.54 4.53
CA SER A 349 -4.74 -10.67 4.05
C SER A 349 -3.46 -10.22 3.35
N HIS A 350 -3.52 -9.18 2.52
CA HIS A 350 -2.35 -8.54 1.93
C HIS A 350 -1.37 -8.04 3.00
N GLN A 351 -1.86 -7.44 4.06
CA GLN A 351 -1.00 -6.94 5.14
C GLN A 351 -0.39 -8.06 5.99
N ILE A 352 -1.07 -9.20 6.14
CA ILE A 352 -0.49 -10.41 6.73
C ILE A 352 0.63 -10.95 5.81
N GLY A 353 0.41 -10.98 4.50
CA GLY A 353 1.45 -11.31 3.52
C GLY A 353 2.63 -10.34 3.60
N SER A 354 2.37 -9.05 3.74
CA SER A 354 3.38 -8.01 3.93
C SER A 354 4.19 -8.22 5.20
N PHE A 355 3.53 -8.56 6.32
CA PHE A 355 4.19 -8.90 7.56
C PHE A 355 5.19 -10.04 7.37
N LEU A 356 4.73 -11.15 6.78
CA LEU A 356 5.58 -12.32 6.57
C LEU A 356 6.71 -12.05 5.58
N GLY A 357 6.44 -11.35 4.48
CA GLY A 357 7.45 -11.00 3.47
C GLY A 357 8.57 -10.14 4.06
N VAL A 358 8.24 -9.18 4.90
CA VAL A 358 9.24 -8.31 5.53
C VAL A 358 9.99 -9.05 6.65
N TRP A 359 9.28 -9.66 7.60
CA TRP A 359 9.90 -10.31 8.75
C TRP A 359 10.79 -11.49 8.33
N LEU A 360 10.26 -12.40 7.51
CA LEU A 360 11.01 -13.57 7.04
C LEU A 360 12.22 -13.15 6.19
N GLY A 361 12.14 -12.03 5.46
CA GLY A 361 13.26 -11.47 4.72
C GLY A 361 14.45 -11.17 5.61
N GLY A 362 14.24 -10.49 6.74
CA GLY A 362 15.29 -10.22 7.71
C GLY A 362 15.79 -11.49 8.41
N ARG A 363 14.86 -12.31 8.91
CA ARG A 363 15.18 -13.54 9.65
C ARG A 363 15.97 -14.55 8.83
N LEU A 364 15.56 -14.80 7.58
CA LEU A 364 16.28 -15.73 6.71
C LEU A 364 17.63 -15.18 6.29
N TYR A 365 17.75 -13.88 6.07
CA TYR A 365 19.03 -13.26 5.79
C TYR A 365 20.00 -13.41 6.97
N ASP A 366 19.57 -13.11 8.20
CA ASP A 366 20.41 -13.24 9.39
C ASP A 366 20.86 -14.71 9.63
N ALA A 367 20.03 -15.69 9.22
CA ALA A 367 20.35 -17.11 9.36
C ALA A 367 21.26 -17.65 8.24
N SER A 368 21.17 -17.14 7.01
CA SER A 368 21.82 -17.73 5.82
C SER A 368 22.83 -16.80 5.14
N GLY A 369 22.83 -15.50 5.45
CA GLY A 369 23.63 -14.48 4.76
C GLY A 369 23.13 -14.14 3.35
N SER A 370 21.94 -14.65 2.93
CA SER A 370 21.40 -14.45 1.58
C SER A 370 19.89 -14.25 1.57
N TYR A 371 19.39 -13.52 0.56
CA TYR A 371 17.96 -13.42 0.26
C TYR A 371 17.45 -14.49 -0.71
N ASP A 372 18.28 -15.43 -1.17
CA ASP A 372 17.89 -16.41 -2.21
C ASP A 372 16.65 -17.21 -1.80
N GLY A 373 16.57 -17.65 -0.54
CA GLY A 373 15.40 -18.34 -0.02
C GLY A 373 14.11 -17.53 -0.11
N MET A 374 14.19 -16.20 0.10
CA MET A 374 13.05 -15.30 -0.02
C MET A 374 12.64 -15.08 -1.48
N TRP A 375 13.61 -14.94 -2.37
CA TRP A 375 13.34 -14.83 -3.80
C TRP A 375 12.66 -16.10 -4.35
N TRP A 376 13.15 -17.30 -3.97
CA TRP A 376 12.50 -18.55 -4.34
C TRP A 376 11.11 -18.72 -3.72
N ALA A 377 10.92 -18.29 -2.47
CA ALA A 377 9.58 -18.23 -1.88
C ALA A 377 8.67 -17.29 -2.67
N GLY A 378 9.18 -16.16 -3.15
CA GLY A 378 8.46 -15.26 -4.05
C GLY A 378 8.04 -15.94 -5.35
N VAL A 379 8.92 -16.70 -6.00
CA VAL A 379 8.59 -17.49 -7.20
C VAL A 379 7.48 -18.49 -6.88
N PHE A 380 7.64 -19.27 -5.81
CA PHE A 380 6.66 -20.28 -5.39
C PHE A 380 5.28 -19.65 -5.14
N PHE A 381 5.20 -18.61 -4.32
CA PHE A 381 3.95 -17.93 -4.04
C PHE A 381 3.35 -17.26 -5.28
N GLY A 382 4.17 -16.73 -6.19
CA GLY A 382 3.70 -16.20 -7.46
C GLY A 382 2.98 -17.24 -8.31
N VAL A 383 3.55 -18.45 -8.43
CA VAL A 383 2.91 -19.58 -9.13
C VAL A 383 1.64 -20.02 -8.39
N VAL A 384 1.69 -20.17 -7.06
CA VAL A 384 0.51 -20.53 -6.26
C VAL A 384 -0.61 -19.50 -6.46
N ALA A 385 -0.30 -18.20 -6.41
CA ALA A 385 -1.30 -17.15 -6.63
C ALA A 385 -1.91 -17.24 -8.04
N ALA A 386 -1.11 -17.49 -9.07
CA ALA A 386 -1.62 -17.68 -10.42
C ALA A 386 -2.62 -18.86 -10.50
N ILE A 387 -2.31 -19.96 -9.83
CA ILE A 387 -3.16 -21.16 -9.79
C ILE A 387 -4.45 -20.90 -9.01
N VAL A 388 -4.39 -20.26 -7.85
CA VAL A 388 -5.59 -20.04 -7.00
C VAL A 388 -6.56 -19.03 -7.59
N HIS A 389 -6.11 -18.10 -8.44
CA HIS A 389 -7.01 -17.19 -9.14
C HIS A 389 -7.77 -17.85 -10.28
N TRP A 390 -7.21 -18.88 -10.91
CA TRP A 390 -7.79 -19.53 -12.10
C TRP A 390 -9.22 -20.06 -11.90
N PRO A 391 -9.57 -20.78 -10.80
CA PRO A 391 -10.90 -21.33 -10.59
C PRO A 391 -11.93 -20.33 -10.06
N ILE A 392 -11.60 -19.04 -9.86
CA ILE A 392 -12.54 -18.03 -9.37
C ILE A 392 -13.69 -17.89 -10.37
N ASN A 393 -14.92 -17.88 -9.86
CA ASN A 393 -16.11 -17.55 -10.65
C ASN A 393 -16.41 -16.04 -10.50
N GLU A 394 -16.43 -15.32 -11.61
CA GLU A 394 -16.70 -13.87 -11.65
C GLU A 394 -18.19 -13.52 -11.80
N LYS A 395 -19.09 -14.54 -11.87
CA LYS A 395 -20.53 -14.27 -12.02
C LYS A 395 -21.07 -13.58 -10.76
N PRO A 396 -21.92 -12.55 -10.91
CA PRO A 396 -22.62 -11.94 -9.77
C PRO A 396 -23.42 -12.99 -8.99
N LEU A 397 -23.56 -12.77 -7.68
CA LEU A 397 -24.42 -13.59 -6.84
C LEU A 397 -25.89 -13.49 -7.31
N ALA A 398 -26.68 -14.55 -7.12
CA ALA A 398 -28.06 -14.66 -7.60
C ALA A 398 -28.91 -13.43 -7.22
N ARG A 399 -28.82 -12.97 -5.98
CA ARG A 399 -29.54 -11.77 -5.49
C ARG A 399 -29.26 -10.47 -6.28
N LEU A 400 -28.11 -10.39 -6.98
CA LEU A 400 -27.75 -9.24 -7.81
C LEU A 400 -28.20 -9.42 -9.26
N GLN A 401 -28.46 -10.66 -9.70
CA GLN A 401 -29.00 -10.94 -11.03
C GLN A 401 -30.49 -10.61 -11.11
N ASP A 402 -31.24 -10.89 -10.04
CA ASP A 402 -32.68 -10.61 -9.95
C ASP A 402 -32.99 -9.12 -9.85
N ALA A 403 -32.06 -8.28 -9.36
CA ALA A 403 -32.24 -6.84 -9.27
C ALA A 403 -32.04 -6.08 -10.60
N THR A 404 -31.62 -6.77 -11.67
CA THR A 404 -31.40 -6.18 -13.00
C THR A 404 -32.48 -6.56 -14.03
N VAL A 405 -33.51 -7.31 -13.63
CA VAL A 405 -34.73 -7.63 -14.38
C VAL A 405 -35.87 -6.74 -13.87
#